data_7bc45614fed808f263f9954375fa04c4
#
_entry.id   7bc45614fed808f263f9954375fa04c4
#
_cell.length_a   1.000
_cell.length_b   1.000
_cell.length_c   1.000
_cell.angle_alpha   90.00
_cell.angle_beta   90.00
_cell.angle_gamma   90.00
#
_symmetry.space_group_name_H-M   'P 1'
#
loop_
_entity.id
_entity.type
_entity.pdbx_description
1 polymer ?
#
loop_
_entity_poly.entity_id
_entity_poly.type
_entity_poly.pdbx_seq_one_letter_code
_entity_poly.pdbx_strand_id
1 'polypeptide(L)'
;MKNISIKLKLIILISLSLLLLATTLGIVSINKMKDTLIESQYKTLTAARDSKIKQLEEIFALYKKQINLLTGTSYVKGLTVELEKIHSNLGMDQYSNLHVDDKKIKEALPKWDAFYKKYTDTYPFEDVYIISAKYGHVLYTLEKKNDYGTNLSNGQYRKSGLAKIWQNVKK
;
A
#
# COMPACT_ATOMS: atom_id res chain seq x y z
N MET A 1 54.36 -58.45 -21.09
CA MET A 1 53.29 -57.96 -20.21
C MET A 1 53.40 -58.76 -18.91
N LYS A 2 53.66 -58.03 -17.77
CA LYS A 2 53.81 -58.69 -16.46
C LYS A 2 52.48 -59.31 -16.09
N ASN A 3 52.51 -60.65 -15.81
CA ASN A 3 51.35 -61.39 -15.35
C ASN A 3 50.93 -60.92 -13.97
N ILE A 4 49.88 -60.10 -13.92
CA ILE A 4 49.28 -59.63 -12.69
C ILE A 4 48.62 -60.82 -11.99
N SER A 5 48.89 -60.97 -10.68
CA SER A 5 48.34 -62.09 -9.90
C SER A 5 46.80 -62.01 -9.86
N ILE A 6 46.16 -63.22 -9.83
CA ILE A 6 44.66 -63.28 -9.78
C ILE A 6 44.09 -62.50 -8.58
N LYS A 7 44.76 -62.56 -7.45
CA LYS A 7 44.35 -61.75 -6.23
C LYS A 7 44.32 -60.26 -6.54
N LEU A 8 45.33 -59.74 -7.24
CA LEU A 8 45.40 -58.29 -7.56
C LEU A 8 44.31 -57.85 -8.55
N LYS A 9 44.03 -58.72 -9.57
CA LYS A 9 42.90 -58.50 -10.52
C LYS A 9 41.56 -58.42 -9.80
N LEU A 10 41.34 -59.27 -8.81
CA LEU A 10 40.10 -59.38 -8.06
C LEU A 10 39.94 -58.12 -7.15
N ILE A 11 41.00 -57.69 -6.51
CA ILE A 11 41.03 -56.47 -5.70
C ILE A 11 40.71 -55.23 -6.57
N ILE A 12 41.35 -55.10 -7.73
CA ILE A 12 41.09 -53.97 -8.64
C ILE A 12 39.64 -53.99 -9.13
N LEU A 13 39.08 -55.14 -9.45
CA LEU A 13 37.69 -55.25 -9.93
C LEU A 13 36.69 -54.85 -8.84
N ILE A 14 36.89 -55.30 -7.60
CA ILE A 14 36.04 -54.92 -6.45
C ILE A 14 36.19 -53.42 -6.14
N SER A 15 37.41 -52.92 -6.10
CA SER A 15 37.65 -51.47 -5.84
C SER A 15 37.01 -50.58 -6.91
N LEU A 16 37.10 -51.00 -8.19
CA LEU A 16 36.51 -50.25 -9.30
C LEU A 16 34.96 -50.26 -9.22
N SER A 17 34.36 -51.40 -8.88
CA SER A 17 32.91 -51.52 -8.73
C SER A 17 32.38 -50.69 -7.55
N LEU A 18 33.11 -50.67 -6.41
CA LEU A 18 32.75 -49.82 -5.24
C LEU A 18 32.88 -48.33 -5.57
N LEU A 19 33.92 -47.95 -6.30
CA LEU A 19 34.11 -46.55 -6.72
C LEU A 19 32.99 -46.10 -7.66
N LEU A 20 32.58 -46.95 -8.59
CA LEU A 20 31.49 -46.66 -9.53
C LEU A 20 30.15 -46.52 -8.80
N LEU A 21 29.90 -47.37 -7.83
CA LEU A 21 28.70 -47.33 -7.00
C LEU A 21 28.67 -46.10 -6.11
N ALA A 22 29.79 -45.70 -5.50
CA ALA A 22 29.91 -44.51 -4.68
C ALA A 22 29.70 -43.21 -5.52
N THR A 23 30.26 -43.16 -6.72
CA THR A 23 30.11 -42.00 -7.61
C THR A 23 28.67 -41.84 -8.11
N THR A 24 28.02 -42.95 -8.52
CA THR A 24 26.61 -42.90 -8.96
C THR A 24 25.67 -42.47 -7.82
N LEU A 25 25.82 -43.03 -6.62
CA LEU A 25 25.05 -42.64 -5.45
C LEU A 25 25.31 -41.16 -5.08
N GLY A 26 26.55 -40.68 -5.15
CA GLY A 26 26.92 -39.31 -4.90
C GLY A 26 26.22 -38.34 -5.86
N ILE A 27 26.27 -38.62 -7.16
CA ILE A 27 25.62 -37.77 -8.18
C ILE A 27 24.09 -37.73 -7.97
N VAL A 28 23.45 -38.87 -7.76
CA VAL A 28 22.00 -38.95 -7.51
C VAL A 28 21.62 -38.20 -6.25
N SER A 29 22.40 -38.33 -5.16
CA SER A 29 22.17 -37.64 -3.89
C SER A 29 22.29 -36.15 -4.04
N ILE A 30 23.32 -35.65 -4.74
CA ILE A 30 23.51 -34.21 -4.97
C ILE A 30 22.35 -33.61 -5.79
N ASN A 31 21.95 -34.29 -6.86
CA ASN A 31 20.84 -33.83 -7.69
C ASN A 31 19.54 -33.77 -6.88
N LYS A 32 19.21 -34.82 -6.15
CA LYS A 32 18.01 -34.87 -5.29
C LYS A 32 18.05 -33.79 -4.19
N MET A 33 19.20 -33.57 -3.57
CA MET A 33 19.37 -32.50 -2.56
C MET A 33 19.16 -31.11 -3.18
N LYS A 34 19.69 -30.87 -4.37
CA LYS A 34 19.52 -29.61 -5.09
C LYS A 34 18.05 -29.35 -5.40
N ASP A 35 17.33 -30.32 -5.94
CA ASP A 35 15.91 -30.19 -6.26
C ASP A 35 15.07 -29.93 -4.99
N THR A 36 15.33 -30.70 -3.93
CA THR A 36 14.65 -30.51 -2.64
C THR A 36 14.95 -29.15 -2.04
N LEU A 37 16.18 -28.66 -2.14
CA LEU A 37 16.56 -27.33 -1.63
C LEU A 37 15.84 -26.23 -2.40
N ILE A 38 15.83 -26.31 -3.73
CA ILE A 38 15.12 -25.34 -4.59
C ILE A 38 13.63 -25.33 -4.25
N GLU A 39 12.99 -26.49 -4.18
CA GLU A 39 11.57 -26.59 -3.82
C GLU A 39 11.27 -25.98 -2.44
N SER A 40 12.14 -26.29 -1.45
CA SER A 40 12.02 -25.73 -0.09
C SER A 40 12.14 -24.21 -0.09
N GLN A 41 13.08 -23.64 -0.85
CA GLN A 41 13.23 -22.19 -0.98
C GLN A 41 12.00 -21.54 -1.62
N TYR A 42 11.46 -22.13 -2.69
CA TYR A 42 10.23 -21.64 -3.31
C TYR A 42 9.03 -21.67 -2.35
N LYS A 43 8.88 -22.75 -1.58
CA LYS A 43 7.82 -22.82 -0.54
C LYS A 43 7.98 -21.74 0.52
N THR A 44 9.20 -21.51 0.99
CA THR A 44 9.50 -20.47 1.99
C THR A 44 9.21 -19.07 1.45
N LEU A 45 9.64 -18.76 0.22
CA LEU A 45 9.38 -17.48 -0.42
C LEU A 45 7.89 -17.25 -0.66
N THR A 46 7.17 -18.28 -1.10
CA THR A 46 5.72 -18.21 -1.29
C THR A 46 5.00 -17.95 0.03
N ALA A 47 5.34 -18.66 1.09
CA ALA A 47 4.76 -18.47 2.41
C ALA A 47 5.06 -17.06 2.96
N ALA A 48 6.28 -16.55 2.77
CA ALA A 48 6.65 -15.19 3.15
C ALA A 48 5.87 -14.13 2.37
N ARG A 49 5.71 -14.30 1.04
CA ARG A 49 4.87 -13.44 0.20
C ARG A 49 3.43 -13.41 0.70
N ASP A 50 2.83 -14.58 0.89
CA ASP A 50 1.43 -14.70 1.30
C ASP A 50 1.18 -14.10 2.68
N SER A 51 2.13 -14.28 3.61
CA SER A 51 2.12 -13.61 4.90
C SER A 51 2.17 -12.09 4.79
N LYS A 52 3.01 -11.55 3.89
CA LYS A 52 3.09 -10.10 3.65
C LYS A 52 1.82 -9.55 2.99
N ILE A 53 1.22 -10.26 2.05
CA ILE A 53 -0.06 -9.87 1.45
C ILE A 53 -1.12 -9.75 2.55
N LYS A 54 -1.25 -10.78 3.40
CA LYS A 54 -2.21 -10.77 4.51
C LYS A 54 -1.99 -9.60 5.47
N GLN A 55 -0.74 -9.33 5.85
CA GLN A 55 -0.40 -8.16 6.69
C GLN A 55 -0.85 -6.84 6.06
N LEU A 56 -0.63 -6.66 4.75
CA LEU A 56 -1.08 -5.47 4.03
C LEU A 56 -2.61 -5.36 4.00
N GLU A 57 -3.31 -6.45 3.73
CA GLU A 57 -4.78 -6.49 3.74
C GLU A 57 -5.35 -6.09 5.12
N GLU A 58 -4.76 -6.59 6.21
CA GLU A 58 -5.14 -6.25 7.58
C GLU A 58 -4.90 -4.76 7.88
N ILE A 59 -3.77 -4.19 7.44
CA ILE A 59 -3.46 -2.76 7.58
C ILE A 59 -4.49 -1.91 6.80
N PHE A 60 -4.79 -2.25 5.55
CA PHE A 60 -5.79 -1.52 4.77
C PHE A 60 -7.20 -1.64 5.36
N ALA A 61 -7.57 -2.81 5.88
CA ALA A 61 -8.84 -3.00 6.57
C ALA A 61 -8.93 -2.11 7.84
N LEU A 62 -7.83 -2.01 8.59
CA LEU A 62 -7.74 -1.12 9.75
C LEU A 62 -7.90 0.36 9.35
N TYR A 63 -7.18 0.81 8.33
CA TYR A 63 -7.29 2.19 7.83
C TYR A 63 -8.71 2.51 7.36
N LYS A 64 -9.33 1.59 6.61
CA LYS A 64 -10.74 1.74 6.20
C LYS A 64 -11.68 1.87 7.40
N LYS A 65 -11.48 1.08 8.46
CA LYS A 65 -12.27 1.17 9.68
C LYS A 65 -12.08 2.53 10.38
N GLN A 66 -10.85 3.02 10.47
CA GLN A 66 -10.53 4.32 11.07
C GLN A 66 -11.18 5.48 10.29
N ILE A 67 -11.10 5.47 8.96
CA ILE A 67 -11.74 6.47 8.11
C ILE A 67 -13.28 6.41 8.25
N ASN A 68 -13.87 5.22 8.28
CA ASN A 68 -15.31 5.06 8.48
C ASN A 68 -15.78 5.60 9.84
N LEU A 69 -14.98 5.40 10.89
CA LEU A 69 -15.28 6.00 12.20
C LEU A 69 -15.24 7.53 12.13
N LEU A 70 -14.22 8.11 11.48
CA LEU A 70 -14.12 9.55 11.31
C LEU A 70 -15.31 10.12 10.53
N THR A 71 -15.66 9.53 9.38
CA THR A 71 -16.77 10.00 8.52
C THR A 71 -18.14 9.88 9.19
N GLY A 72 -18.30 8.97 10.13
CA GLY A 72 -19.51 8.83 10.96
C GLY A 72 -19.68 9.93 12.01
N THR A 73 -18.65 10.72 12.29
CA THR A 73 -18.70 11.73 13.32
C THR A 73 -19.49 12.97 12.90
N SER A 74 -20.08 13.67 13.88
CA SER A 74 -20.70 14.98 13.68
C SER A 74 -19.68 16.05 13.24
N TYR A 75 -18.41 15.86 13.54
CA TYR A 75 -17.33 16.78 13.15
C TYR A 75 -17.15 16.86 11.62
N VAL A 76 -17.10 15.73 10.91
CA VAL A 76 -16.98 15.76 9.44
C VAL A 76 -18.21 16.39 8.80
N LYS A 77 -19.40 15.99 9.24
CA LYS A 77 -20.67 16.56 8.74
C LYS A 77 -20.76 18.07 9.04
N GLY A 78 -20.41 18.47 10.26
CA GLY A 78 -20.46 19.87 10.68
C GLY A 78 -19.53 20.74 9.85
N LEU A 79 -18.26 20.34 9.67
CA LEU A 79 -17.31 21.07 8.85
C LEU A 79 -17.77 21.17 7.39
N THR A 80 -18.21 20.03 6.81
CA THR A 80 -18.67 20.02 5.41
C THR A 80 -19.81 21.00 5.18
N VAL A 81 -20.86 20.93 6.01
CA VAL A 81 -22.02 21.83 5.91
C VAL A 81 -21.63 23.28 6.10
N GLU A 82 -20.77 23.58 7.09
CA GLU A 82 -20.32 24.94 7.35
C GLU A 82 -19.54 25.52 6.17
N LEU A 83 -18.55 24.78 5.66
CA LEU A 83 -17.73 25.23 4.53
C LEU A 83 -18.53 25.34 3.24
N GLU A 84 -19.39 24.37 2.91
CA GLU A 84 -20.26 24.46 1.73
C GLU A 84 -21.18 25.68 1.80
N LYS A 85 -21.72 26.00 2.96
CA LYS A 85 -22.55 27.21 3.17
C LYS A 85 -21.74 28.50 2.95
N ILE A 86 -20.53 28.59 3.53
CA ILE A 86 -19.67 29.78 3.36
C ILE A 86 -19.27 29.93 1.88
N HIS A 87 -18.78 28.87 1.24
CA HIS A 87 -18.36 28.92 -0.15
C HIS A 87 -19.53 29.19 -1.11
N SER A 88 -20.70 28.65 -0.86
CA SER A 88 -21.91 28.96 -1.62
C SER A 88 -22.25 30.44 -1.57
N ASN A 89 -22.16 31.06 -0.40
CA ASN A 89 -22.38 32.49 -0.22
C ASN A 89 -21.29 33.36 -0.87
N LEU A 90 -20.10 32.79 -1.13
CA LEU A 90 -18.99 33.45 -1.82
C LEU A 90 -19.03 33.20 -3.34
N GLY A 91 -20.10 32.60 -3.87
CA GLY A 91 -20.27 32.36 -5.29
C GLY A 91 -19.53 31.11 -5.81
N MET A 92 -19.41 30.06 -4.99
CA MET A 92 -18.88 28.78 -5.44
C MET A 92 -19.64 28.25 -6.64
N ASP A 93 -18.95 28.08 -7.76
CA ASP A 93 -19.47 27.45 -8.98
C ASP A 93 -18.73 26.13 -9.30
N GLN A 94 -19.09 25.49 -10.39
CA GLN A 94 -18.51 24.19 -10.74
C GLN A 94 -17.12 24.29 -11.38
N TYR A 95 -16.63 25.46 -11.75
CA TYR A 95 -15.41 25.63 -12.56
C TYR A 95 -14.29 26.37 -11.82
N SER A 96 -14.63 27.33 -10.96
CA SER A 96 -13.66 28.16 -10.25
C SER A 96 -13.00 27.46 -9.06
N ASN A 97 -11.86 27.96 -8.65
CA ASN A 97 -11.29 27.62 -7.35
C ASN A 97 -12.07 28.32 -6.22
N LEU A 98 -11.94 27.81 -5.00
CA LEU A 98 -12.57 28.39 -3.82
C LEU A 98 -11.80 29.62 -3.32
N HIS A 99 -12.51 30.56 -2.73
CA HIS A 99 -11.94 31.74 -2.06
C HIS A 99 -11.46 31.38 -0.64
N VAL A 100 -10.40 30.54 -0.55
CA VAL A 100 -9.90 30.02 0.73
C VAL A 100 -9.29 31.09 1.64
N ASP A 101 -8.94 32.25 1.09
CA ASP A 101 -8.40 33.38 1.85
C ASP A 101 -9.46 34.27 2.48
N ASP A 102 -10.74 34.01 2.24
CA ASP A 102 -11.85 34.78 2.83
C ASP A 102 -11.82 34.75 4.36
N LYS A 103 -12.15 35.88 4.98
CA LYS A 103 -12.13 36.05 6.43
C LYS A 103 -13.01 35.00 7.15
N LYS A 104 -14.21 34.73 6.62
CA LYS A 104 -15.15 33.78 7.22
C LYS A 104 -14.59 32.34 7.21
N ILE A 105 -13.84 31.98 6.16
CA ILE A 105 -13.15 30.69 6.10
C ILE A 105 -12.08 30.64 7.18
N LYS A 106 -11.22 31.68 7.26
CA LYS A 106 -10.13 31.74 8.25
C LYS A 106 -10.63 31.76 9.70
N GLU A 107 -11.79 32.32 9.95
CA GLU A 107 -12.43 32.32 11.27
C GLU A 107 -13.07 30.96 11.62
N ALA A 108 -13.54 30.21 10.63
CA ALA A 108 -14.18 28.90 10.84
C ALA A 108 -13.18 27.76 11.11
N LEU A 109 -11.98 27.81 10.51
CA LEU A 109 -11.05 26.68 10.49
C LEU A 109 -10.42 26.30 11.84
N PRO A 110 -10.02 27.20 12.74
CA PRO A 110 -9.20 26.85 13.91
C PRO A 110 -9.80 25.76 14.80
N LYS A 111 -11.12 25.76 14.99
CA LYS A 111 -11.82 24.75 15.80
C LYS A 111 -11.76 23.35 15.17
N TRP A 112 -11.75 23.29 13.82
CA TRP A 112 -11.69 22.07 13.06
C TRP A 112 -10.25 21.57 12.93
N ASP A 113 -9.30 22.48 12.73
CA ASP A 113 -7.87 22.17 12.68
C ASP A 113 -7.42 21.46 13.96
N ALA A 114 -7.86 21.94 15.13
CA ALA A 114 -7.53 21.30 16.41
C ALA A 114 -8.03 19.83 16.49
N PHE A 115 -9.23 19.56 15.99
CA PHE A 115 -9.79 18.21 15.97
C PHE A 115 -9.04 17.29 15.00
N TYR A 116 -8.82 17.74 13.76
CA TYR A 116 -8.16 16.91 12.75
C TYR A 116 -6.66 16.73 13.04
N LYS A 117 -6.02 17.71 13.63
CA LYS A 117 -4.64 17.59 14.12
C LYS A 117 -4.54 16.49 15.16
N LYS A 118 -5.42 16.47 16.16
CA LYS A 118 -5.47 15.39 17.15
C LYS A 118 -5.73 14.03 16.49
N TYR A 119 -6.55 13.98 15.45
CA TYR A 119 -6.83 12.75 14.72
C TYR A 119 -5.58 12.23 13.99
N THR A 120 -4.85 13.08 13.26
CA THR A 120 -3.61 12.70 12.55
C THR A 120 -2.46 12.39 13.51
N ASP A 121 -2.40 13.02 14.67
CA ASP A 121 -1.42 12.67 15.72
C ASP A 121 -1.71 11.29 16.38
N THR A 122 -2.97 10.84 16.32
CA THR A 122 -3.38 9.56 16.91
C THR A 122 -3.28 8.40 15.91
N TYR A 123 -3.57 8.66 14.64
CA TYR A 123 -3.60 7.67 13.58
C TYR A 123 -2.54 7.99 12.51
N PRO A 124 -2.01 6.99 11.78
CA PRO A 124 -0.92 7.17 10.83
C PRO A 124 -1.37 7.79 9.51
N PHE A 125 -2.02 8.94 9.57
CA PHE A 125 -2.42 9.74 8.41
C PHE A 125 -1.65 11.04 8.39
N GLU A 126 -1.11 11.41 7.24
CA GLU A 126 -0.38 12.67 7.06
C GLU A 126 -1.30 13.86 6.90
N ASP A 127 -2.48 13.66 6.29
CA ASP A 127 -3.44 14.72 6.01
C ASP A 127 -4.87 14.16 5.99
N VAL A 128 -5.84 15.05 6.12
CA VAL A 128 -7.27 14.78 6.00
C VAL A 128 -7.86 15.72 4.97
N TYR A 129 -8.51 15.16 3.96
CA TYR A 129 -9.20 15.90 2.90
C TYR A 129 -10.70 15.82 3.04
N ILE A 130 -11.38 16.96 2.91
CA ILE A 130 -12.82 17.03 2.68
C ILE A 130 -13.06 17.64 1.32
N ILE A 131 -13.73 16.89 0.46
CA ILE A 131 -13.92 17.22 -0.95
C ILE A 131 -15.41 17.23 -1.25
N SER A 132 -15.87 18.31 -1.91
CA SER A 132 -17.27 18.40 -2.35
C SER A 132 -17.59 17.27 -3.33
N ALA A 133 -18.60 16.46 -2.99
CA ALA A 133 -19.07 15.39 -3.87
C ALA A 133 -19.61 15.95 -5.19
N LYS A 134 -20.25 17.11 -5.16
CA LYS A 134 -20.92 17.72 -6.31
C LYS A 134 -19.95 18.21 -7.37
N TYR A 135 -18.95 18.99 -6.98
CA TYR A 135 -18.08 19.72 -7.91
C TYR A 135 -16.61 19.30 -7.84
N GLY A 136 -16.18 18.59 -6.79
CA GLY A 136 -14.79 18.16 -6.60
C GLY A 136 -13.88 19.24 -6.04
N HIS A 137 -14.43 20.27 -5.42
CA HIS A 137 -13.61 21.26 -4.72
C HIS A 137 -12.99 20.65 -3.46
N VAL A 138 -11.73 20.92 -3.23
CA VAL A 138 -11.04 20.60 -1.97
C VAL A 138 -11.46 21.65 -0.93
N LEU A 139 -12.54 21.34 -0.20
CA LEU A 139 -13.13 22.23 0.80
C LEU A 139 -12.22 22.43 2.02
N TYR A 140 -11.48 21.38 2.37
CA TYR A 140 -10.59 21.36 3.52
C TYR A 140 -9.43 20.38 3.31
N THR A 141 -8.26 20.75 3.77
CA THR A 141 -7.12 19.89 4.08
C THR A 141 -6.47 20.40 5.35
N LEU A 142 -5.97 19.52 6.20
CA LEU A 142 -5.30 19.92 7.44
C LEU A 142 -3.98 20.65 7.12
N GLU A 143 -3.21 20.12 6.17
CA GLU A 143 -1.90 20.68 5.79
C GLU A 143 -1.97 21.93 4.90
N LYS A 144 -3.14 22.24 4.33
CA LYS A 144 -3.39 23.43 3.49
C LYS A 144 -2.31 23.65 2.41
N LYS A 145 -1.92 22.54 1.75
CA LYS A 145 -0.96 22.55 0.63
C LYS A 145 -1.58 23.17 -0.64
N ASN A 146 -0.82 23.17 -1.72
CA ASN A 146 -1.17 23.84 -2.99
C ASN A 146 -2.47 23.35 -3.65
N ASP A 147 -3.01 22.22 -3.26
CA ASP A 147 -4.26 21.65 -3.73
C ASP A 147 -5.49 22.13 -2.93
N TYR A 148 -5.29 22.80 -1.78
CA TYR A 148 -6.35 23.38 -1.00
C TYR A 148 -7.14 24.43 -1.80
N GLY A 149 -8.45 24.33 -1.79
CA GLY A 149 -9.35 25.23 -2.52
C GLY A 149 -9.42 24.97 -4.03
N THR A 150 -8.63 24.06 -4.57
CA THR A 150 -8.65 23.75 -6.01
C THR A 150 -9.82 22.85 -6.39
N ASN A 151 -10.12 22.78 -7.69
CA ASN A 151 -11.17 21.94 -8.24
C ASN A 151 -10.57 20.70 -8.92
N LEU A 152 -10.90 19.52 -8.40
CA LEU A 152 -10.41 18.24 -8.92
C LEU A 152 -11.10 17.80 -10.22
N SER A 153 -12.22 18.41 -10.59
CA SER A 153 -12.90 18.05 -11.86
C SER A 153 -12.26 18.70 -13.07
N ASN A 154 -11.80 19.95 -12.96
CA ASN A 154 -11.31 20.74 -14.08
C ASN A 154 -10.04 21.55 -13.79
N GLY A 155 -9.61 21.68 -12.51
CA GLY A 155 -8.43 22.42 -12.09
C GLY A 155 -7.10 21.77 -12.46
N GLN A 156 -6.01 22.38 -12.00
CA GLN A 156 -4.64 21.90 -12.26
C GLN A 156 -4.39 20.47 -11.75
N TYR A 157 -5.08 20.03 -10.71
CA TYR A 157 -4.94 18.68 -10.12
C TYR A 157 -5.92 17.65 -10.67
N ARG A 158 -6.68 17.93 -11.75
CA ARG A 158 -7.67 17.01 -12.35
C ARG A 158 -7.12 15.64 -12.79
N LYS A 159 -5.80 15.52 -12.98
CA LYS A 159 -5.11 14.26 -13.34
C LYS A 159 -4.42 13.58 -12.16
N SER A 160 -4.51 14.15 -10.96
CA SER A 160 -3.88 13.62 -9.75
C SER A 160 -4.52 12.30 -9.29
N GLY A 161 -3.82 11.58 -8.40
CA GLY A 161 -4.38 10.42 -7.71
C GLY A 161 -5.63 10.77 -6.90
N LEU A 162 -5.65 11.94 -6.24
CA LEU A 162 -6.78 12.43 -5.47
C LEU A 162 -8.03 12.65 -6.35
N ALA A 163 -7.85 13.24 -7.55
CA ALA A 163 -8.94 13.42 -8.50
C ALA A 163 -9.51 12.07 -9.00
N LYS A 164 -8.67 11.07 -9.24
CA LYS A 164 -9.11 9.72 -9.61
C LYS A 164 -9.94 9.06 -8.49
N ILE A 165 -9.51 9.20 -7.25
CA ILE A 165 -10.24 8.69 -6.07
C ILE A 165 -11.61 9.37 -5.99
N TRP A 166 -11.67 10.71 -6.05
CA TRP A 166 -12.93 11.46 -6.03
C TRP A 166 -13.89 11.01 -7.14
N GLN A 167 -13.40 10.83 -8.39
CA GLN A 167 -14.22 10.35 -9.51
C GLN A 167 -14.79 8.95 -9.28
N ASN A 168 -14.03 8.07 -8.61
CA ASN A 168 -14.47 6.71 -8.31
C ASN A 168 -15.54 6.67 -7.19
N VAL A 169 -15.44 7.55 -6.20
CA VAL A 169 -16.40 7.63 -5.08
C VAL A 169 -17.71 8.29 -5.53
N LYS A 170 -17.69 9.16 -6.54
CA LYS A 170 -18.87 9.86 -7.06
C LYS A 170 -19.81 8.95 -7.87
N LYS A 171 -19.32 7.82 -8.35
CA LYS A 171 -20.13 6.83 -9.10
C LYS A 171 -21.06 6.04 -8.18
#